data_36c7b8f9c6e66e3f0e271ca2fc5cd7fa
#
_entry.id   36c7b8f9c6e66e3f0e271ca2fc5cd7fa
#
_cell.length_a   1.000
_cell.length_b   1.000
_cell.length_c   1.000
_cell.angle_alpha   90.00
_cell.angle_beta   90.00
_cell.angle_gamma   90.00
#
_symmetry.space_group_name_H-M   'P 1'
#
loop_
_entity.id
_entity.type
_entity.pdbx_description
1 polymer ?
#
loop_
_entity_poly.entity_id
_entity_poly.type
_entity_poly.pdbx_seq_one_letter_code
_entity_poly.pdbx_strand_id
1 'polypeptide(L)'
;MSEATAKLGNSLEIISVDLTDDRHAMGLQRLLDDYSQTEFGNGRPLEPDVLSAVIPGLQASGNYLGYIAFSGDQPVGLVNCFVGFSTFRAKPLINVHDLCVHHQYRGQGVGRRLLSTVAQHAQDHGFCRVTLEVRSDNEIARGLYDSMKFQPGTPPGVTMEFLTKSISEAES
;
A
#
# COMPACT_ATOMS: atom_id res chain seq x y z
N MET A 1 21.63 -18.62 -2.80
CA MET A 1 22.60 -17.52 -2.51
C MET A 1 21.82 -16.49 -1.72
N SER A 2 22.23 -16.23 -0.48
CA SER A 2 21.54 -15.25 0.38
C SER A 2 21.83 -13.84 -0.18
N GLU A 3 20.82 -13.19 -0.74
CA GLU A 3 20.93 -11.77 -1.10
C GLU A 3 21.17 -10.97 0.18
N ALA A 4 22.22 -10.17 0.18
CA ALA A 4 22.59 -9.37 1.34
C ALA A 4 21.50 -8.33 1.62
N THR A 5 20.98 -8.32 2.84
CA THR A 5 20.06 -7.29 3.32
C THR A 5 20.76 -5.94 3.27
N ALA A 6 20.26 -5.02 2.44
CA ALA A 6 20.76 -3.65 2.44
C ALA A 6 20.40 -2.99 3.78
N LYS A 7 21.36 -2.29 4.40
CA LYS A 7 21.03 -1.50 5.60
C LYS A 7 20.37 -0.19 5.18
N LEU A 8 19.31 0.18 5.89
CA LEU A 8 18.80 1.55 5.81
C LEU A 8 19.96 2.51 6.06
N GLY A 9 20.20 3.41 5.11
CA GLY A 9 21.10 4.54 5.35
C GLY A 9 20.61 5.37 6.53
N ASN A 10 21.43 6.30 7.03
CA ASN A 10 21.13 7.12 8.23
C ASN A 10 19.84 7.97 8.13
N SER A 11 19.14 8.01 6.98
CA SER A 11 17.91 8.77 6.79
C SER A 11 16.90 7.97 5.95
N LEU A 12 15.93 7.33 6.61
CA LEU A 12 14.70 6.92 5.94
C LEU A 12 13.76 8.11 5.90
N GLU A 13 13.49 8.62 4.72
CA GLU A 13 12.54 9.69 4.46
C GLU A 13 11.21 9.10 4.00
N ILE A 14 10.10 9.58 4.57
CA ILE A 14 8.74 9.23 4.12
C ILE A 14 8.05 10.52 3.70
N ILE A 15 7.63 10.56 2.45
CA ILE A 15 7.02 11.74 1.85
C ILE A 15 5.68 11.38 1.21
N SER A 16 4.79 12.36 1.14
CA SER A 16 3.54 12.22 0.37
C SER A 16 3.86 12.07 -1.11
N VAL A 17 3.20 11.14 -1.78
CA VAL A 17 3.37 10.95 -3.22
C VAL A 17 2.78 12.14 -3.97
N ASP A 18 3.60 12.80 -4.75
CA ASP A 18 3.20 13.72 -5.80
C ASP A 18 3.29 12.98 -7.13
N LEU A 19 2.15 12.69 -7.74
CA LEU A 19 2.08 11.96 -9.00
C LEU A 19 2.55 12.79 -10.23
N THR A 20 2.88 14.07 -10.03
CA THR A 20 3.49 14.94 -11.05
C THR A 20 5.01 15.00 -10.95
N ASP A 21 5.58 14.49 -9.85
CA ASP A 21 7.03 14.37 -9.65
C ASP A 21 7.51 13.03 -10.25
N ASP A 22 8.43 13.11 -11.21
CA ASP A 22 8.96 11.94 -11.91
C ASP A 22 9.66 10.93 -10.97
N ARG A 23 10.36 11.41 -9.93
CA ARG A 23 11.02 10.55 -8.94
C ARG A 23 10.01 9.73 -8.16
N HIS A 24 8.89 10.36 -7.76
CA HIS A 24 7.81 9.67 -7.06
C HIS A 24 7.08 8.69 -7.97
N ALA A 25 6.71 9.12 -9.18
CA ALA A 25 6.02 8.31 -10.17
C ALA A 25 6.83 7.04 -10.54
N MET A 26 8.11 7.20 -10.89
CA MET A 26 8.99 6.08 -11.21
C MET A 26 9.22 5.17 -10.00
N GLY A 27 9.39 5.74 -8.81
CA GLY A 27 9.55 4.98 -7.57
C GLY A 27 8.32 4.15 -7.23
N LEU A 28 7.12 4.72 -7.39
CA LEU A 28 5.84 4.04 -7.21
C LEU A 28 5.68 2.87 -8.20
N GLN A 29 5.88 3.12 -9.50
CA GLN A 29 5.77 2.08 -10.53
C GLN A 29 6.73 0.93 -10.26
N ARG A 30 8.00 1.22 -9.93
CA ARG A 30 8.99 0.20 -9.60
C ARG A 30 8.58 -0.64 -8.40
N LEU A 31 8.16 -0.01 -7.30
CA LEU A 31 7.77 -0.74 -6.09
C LEU A 31 6.50 -1.57 -6.29
N LEU A 32 5.55 -1.11 -7.09
CA LEU A 32 4.38 -1.89 -7.47
C LEU A 32 4.74 -3.09 -8.32
N ASP A 33 5.63 -2.91 -9.31
CA ASP A 33 6.08 -4.01 -10.15
C ASP A 33 6.86 -5.05 -9.35
N ASP A 34 7.77 -4.62 -8.46
CA ASP A 34 8.48 -5.51 -7.53
C ASP A 34 7.50 -6.27 -6.62
N TYR A 35 6.44 -5.62 -6.14
CA TYR A 35 5.41 -6.25 -5.31
C TYR A 35 4.56 -7.24 -6.10
N SER A 36 4.17 -6.91 -7.33
CA SER A 36 3.34 -7.78 -8.17
C SER A 36 3.99 -9.14 -8.43
N GLN A 37 5.33 -9.19 -8.46
CA GLN A 37 6.10 -10.42 -8.68
C GLN A 37 6.15 -11.34 -7.46
N THR A 38 5.70 -10.87 -6.29
CA THR A 38 5.69 -11.69 -5.07
C THR A 38 4.51 -12.65 -5.01
N GLU A 39 4.56 -13.65 -4.12
CA GLU A 39 3.47 -14.59 -3.84
C GLU A 39 2.19 -13.92 -3.30
N PHE A 40 2.32 -12.73 -2.71
CA PHE A 40 1.19 -11.92 -2.21
C PHE A 40 0.69 -10.90 -3.22
N GLY A 41 1.38 -10.77 -4.36
CA GLY A 41 0.94 -10.03 -5.55
C GLY A 41 0.37 -10.97 -6.60
N ASN A 42 0.72 -10.75 -7.85
CA ASN A 42 0.26 -11.56 -8.99
C ASN A 42 1.22 -12.72 -9.35
N GLY A 43 2.37 -12.86 -8.69
CA GLY A 43 3.42 -13.82 -8.99
C GLY A 43 4.16 -13.57 -10.32
N ARG A 44 3.94 -12.42 -10.95
CA ARG A 44 4.56 -12.00 -12.22
C ARG A 44 4.65 -10.47 -12.30
N PRO A 45 5.54 -9.93 -13.14
CA PRO A 45 5.60 -8.50 -13.43
C PRO A 45 4.26 -7.96 -13.93
N LEU A 46 4.04 -6.67 -13.72
CA LEU A 46 2.93 -5.96 -14.34
C LEU A 46 3.14 -5.90 -15.86
N GLU A 47 2.05 -6.05 -16.61
CA GLU A 47 2.10 -5.86 -18.06
C GLU A 47 2.49 -4.39 -18.38
N PRO A 48 3.25 -4.14 -19.46
CA PRO A 48 3.77 -2.80 -19.77
C PRO A 48 2.69 -1.73 -19.94
N ASP A 49 1.53 -2.09 -20.50
CA ASP A 49 0.37 -1.22 -20.65
C ASP A 49 -0.26 -0.87 -19.30
N VAL A 50 -0.40 -1.85 -18.39
CA VAL A 50 -0.86 -1.63 -17.01
C VAL A 50 0.11 -0.69 -16.28
N LEU A 51 1.42 -0.97 -16.35
CA LEU A 51 2.43 -0.18 -15.67
C LEU A 51 2.44 1.28 -16.16
N SER A 52 2.26 1.50 -17.46
CA SER A 52 2.16 2.84 -18.04
C SER A 52 0.87 3.58 -17.66
N ALA A 53 -0.22 2.85 -17.43
CA ALA A 53 -1.52 3.41 -17.09
C ALA A 53 -1.69 3.71 -15.58
N VAL A 54 -0.83 3.16 -14.69
CA VAL A 54 -0.98 3.32 -13.23
C VAL A 54 -0.98 4.79 -12.83
N ILE A 55 0.02 5.58 -13.22
CA ILE A 55 0.13 6.99 -12.80
C ILE A 55 -1.04 7.82 -13.32
N PRO A 56 -1.37 7.82 -14.63
CA PRO A 56 -2.55 8.53 -15.13
C PRO A 56 -3.86 8.07 -14.44
N GLY A 57 -4.01 6.78 -14.19
CA GLY A 57 -5.18 6.22 -13.51
C GLY A 57 -5.31 6.72 -12.07
N LEU A 58 -4.22 6.74 -11.31
CA LEU A 58 -4.21 7.27 -9.95
C LEU A 58 -4.51 8.78 -9.92
N GLN A 59 -3.97 9.55 -10.88
CA GLN A 59 -4.28 10.98 -11.01
C GLN A 59 -5.77 11.21 -11.30
N ALA A 60 -6.36 10.40 -12.18
CA ALA A 60 -7.77 10.51 -12.56
C ALA A 60 -8.74 10.03 -11.47
N SER A 61 -8.30 9.19 -10.52
CA SER A 61 -9.17 8.62 -9.49
C SER A 61 -9.77 9.67 -8.54
N GLY A 62 -9.06 10.78 -8.32
CA GLY A 62 -9.51 11.91 -7.49
C GLY A 62 -9.55 11.64 -5.98
N ASN A 63 -9.30 10.42 -5.54
CA ASN A 63 -9.34 10.01 -4.13
C ASN A 63 -8.08 9.25 -3.68
N TYR A 64 -7.02 9.29 -4.49
CA TYR A 64 -5.73 8.69 -4.17
C TYR A 64 -5.00 9.46 -3.06
N LEU A 65 -4.40 8.71 -2.14
CA LEU A 65 -3.48 9.17 -1.11
C LEU A 65 -2.33 8.18 -1.01
N GLY A 66 -1.10 8.61 -1.19
CA GLY A 66 0.06 7.73 -1.11
C GLY A 66 1.21 8.31 -0.32
N TYR A 67 2.04 7.43 0.25
CA TYR A 67 3.33 7.77 0.83
C TYR A 67 4.40 6.83 0.31
N ILE A 68 5.55 7.39 -0.02
CA ILE A 68 6.71 6.65 -0.49
C ILE A 68 7.88 6.87 0.48
N ALA A 69 8.60 5.80 0.75
CA ALA A 69 9.78 5.80 1.61
C ALA A 69 11.04 5.72 0.74
N PHE A 70 11.98 6.62 0.98
CA PHE A 70 13.29 6.64 0.35
C PHE A 70 14.42 6.38 1.34
N SER A 71 15.44 5.67 0.90
CA SER A 71 16.75 5.56 1.55
C SER A 71 17.79 6.20 0.62
N GLY A 72 18.13 7.46 0.88
CA GLY A 72 18.78 8.31 -0.12
C GLY A 72 17.87 8.50 -1.35
N ASP A 73 18.37 8.20 -2.54
CA ASP A 73 17.57 8.31 -3.78
C ASP A 73 16.81 7.02 -4.14
N GLN A 74 16.98 5.95 -3.36
CA GLN A 74 16.34 4.68 -3.66
C GLN A 74 14.95 4.59 -3.02
N PRO A 75 13.87 4.35 -3.79
CA PRO A 75 12.56 4.04 -3.24
C PRO A 75 12.60 2.65 -2.61
N VAL A 76 12.21 2.55 -1.33
CA VAL A 76 12.34 1.34 -0.53
C VAL A 76 11.03 0.85 0.06
N GLY A 77 9.98 1.64 -0.02
CA GLY A 77 8.64 1.24 0.42
C GLY A 77 7.57 2.21 -0.05
N LEU A 78 6.36 1.70 -0.18
CA LEU A 78 5.20 2.41 -0.69
C LEU A 78 3.97 1.99 0.07
N VAL A 79 3.08 2.93 0.34
CA VAL A 79 1.71 2.67 0.73
C VAL A 79 0.77 3.45 -0.19
N ASN A 80 -0.09 2.73 -0.92
CA ASN A 80 -1.17 3.30 -1.71
C ASN A 80 -2.47 3.19 -0.92
N CYS A 81 -3.18 4.29 -0.83
CA CYS A 81 -4.45 4.39 -0.14
C CYS A 81 -5.49 5.05 -1.04
N PHE A 82 -6.76 4.77 -0.76
CA PHE A 82 -7.88 5.47 -1.35
C PHE A 82 -8.79 6.02 -0.25
N VAL A 83 -9.22 7.26 -0.43
CA VAL A 83 -10.18 7.90 0.46
C VAL A 83 -11.58 7.39 0.11
N GLY A 84 -12.22 6.76 1.08
CA GLY A 84 -13.59 6.31 1.01
C GLY A 84 -14.48 7.03 2.02
N PHE A 85 -15.72 6.61 2.12
CA PHE A 85 -16.69 7.19 3.05
C PHE A 85 -17.41 6.11 3.86
N SER A 86 -17.47 6.28 5.17
CA SER A 86 -18.22 5.41 6.07
C SER A 86 -19.65 5.94 6.21
N THR A 87 -20.60 5.28 5.56
CA THR A 87 -22.03 5.63 5.67
C THR A 87 -22.55 5.50 7.10
N PHE A 88 -22.07 4.51 7.88
CA PHE A 88 -22.48 4.30 9.27
C PHE A 88 -21.90 5.34 10.24
N ARG A 89 -20.83 6.03 9.88
CA ARG A 89 -20.21 7.09 10.69
C ARG A 89 -20.37 8.48 10.11
N ALA A 90 -20.89 8.57 8.86
CA ALA A 90 -20.99 9.81 8.07
C ALA A 90 -19.65 10.58 8.05
N LYS A 91 -18.53 9.85 7.90
CA LYS A 91 -17.18 10.41 7.90
C LYS A 91 -16.30 9.73 6.86
N PRO A 92 -15.28 10.42 6.34
CA PRO A 92 -14.29 9.80 5.47
C PRO A 92 -13.50 8.72 6.22
N LEU A 93 -13.01 7.76 5.48
CA LEU A 93 -12.06 6.72 5.92
C LEU A 93 -10.92 6.58 4.91
N ILE A 94 -9.80 6.01 5.33
CA ILE A 94 -8.70 5.64 4.45
C ILE A 94 -8.70 4.12 4.30
N ASN A 95 -8.70 3.62 3.06
CA ASN A 95 -8.41 2.22 2.76
C ASN A 95 -6.96 2.11 2.27
N VAL A 96 -6.14 1.32 2.96
CA VAL A 96 -4.81 0.93 2.50
C VAL A 96 -5.00 -0.18 1.49
N HIS A 97 -4.72 0.12 0.22
CA HIS A 97 -4.87 -0.80 -0.90
C HIS A 97 -3.62 -1.64 -1.12
N ASP A 98 -2.45 -0.98 -1.17
CA ASP A 98 -1.16 -1.66 -1.25
C ASP A 98 -0.23 -1.18 -0.14
N LEU A 99 0.50 -2.11 0.45
CA LEU A 99 1.63 -1.83 1.32
C LEU A 99 2.79 -2.73 0.90
N CYS A 100 3.81 -2.16 0.31
CA CYS A 100 4.97 -2.91 -0.11
C CYS A 100 6.27 -2.31 0.43
N VAL A 101 7.23 -3.20 0.69
CA VAL A 101 8.59 -2.85 1.08
C VAL A 101 9.53 -3.68 0.22
N HIS A 102 10.46 -3.01 -0.44
CA HIS A 102 11.51 -3.65 -1.23
C HIS A 102 12.22 -4.73 -0.40
N HIS A 103 12.42 -5.91 -0.96
CA HIS A 103 12.84 -7.11 -0.21
C HIS A 103 14.10 -6.91 0.65
N GLN A 104 15.09 -6.17 0.16
CA GLN A 104 16.34 -5.88 0.89
C GLN A 104 16.15 -4.99 2.13
N TYR A 105 15.03 -4.27 2.24
CA TYR A 105 14.72 -3.35 3.34
C TYR A 105 13.62 -3.85 4.27
N ARG A 106 13.14 -5.09 4.06
CA ARG A 106 12.17 -5.73 4.96
C ARG A 106 12.79 -5.98 6.34
N GLY A 107 11.93 -6.08 7.36
CA GLY A 107 12.37 -6.29 8.74
C GLY A 107 13.01 -5.07 9.43
N GLN A 108 13.17 -3.94 8.73
CA GLN A 108 13.80 -2.72 9.22
C GLN A 108 12.80 -1.62 9.62
N GLY A 109 11.52 -1.96 9.77
CA GLY A 109 10.48 -1.05 10.25
C GLY A 109 9.90 -0.10 9.20
N VAL A 110 10.26 -0.21 7.91
CA VAL A 110 9.75 0.66 6.83
C VAL A 110 8.22 0.61 6.74
N GLY A 111 7.64 -0.59 6.68
CA GLY A 111 6.18 -0.76 6.60
C GLY A 111 5.44 -0.16 7.80
N ARG A 112 6.00 -0.32 9.02
CA ARG A 112 5.45 0.29 10.24
C ARG A 112 5.44 1.81 10.15
N ARG A 113 6.54 2.41 9.68
CA ARG A 113 6.64 3.87 9.56
C ARG A 113 5.66 4.41 8.52
N LEU A 114 5.51 3.73 7.37
CA LEU A 114 4.51 4.08 6.34
C LEU A 114 3.09 4.07 6.91
N LEU A 115 2.69 2.98 7.58
CA LEU A 115 1.36 2.88 8.21
C LEU A 115 1.16 3.89 9.34
N SER A 116 2.21 4.19 10.12
CA SER A 116 2.14 5.23 11.15
C SER A 116 1.90 6.60 10.54
N THR A 117 2.51 6.89 9.38
CA THR A 117 2.27 8.14 8.64
C THR A 117 0.82 8.23 8.15
N VAL A 118 0.27 7.12 7.61
CA VAL A 118 -1.16 7.06 7.21
C VAL A 118 -2.09 7.26 8.40
N ALA A 119 -1.79 6.61 9.54
CA ALA A 119 -2.61 6.73 10.74
C ALA A 119 -2.58 8.15 11.32
N GLN A 120 -1.42 8.81 11.30
CA GLN A 120 -1.28 10.20 11.73
C GLN A 120 -2.04 11.13 10.79
N HIS A 121 -1.92 10.95 9.46
CA HIS A 121 -2.70 11.71 8.48
C HIS A 121 -4.20 11.55 8.73
N ALA A 122 -4.68 10.33 8.98
CA ALA A 122 -6.08 10.07 9.27
C ALA A 122 -6.56 10.83 10.53
N GLN A 123 -5.74 10.86 11.56
CA GLN A 123 -6.04 11.58 12.80
C GLN A 123 -6.09 13.09 12.58
N ASP A 124 -5.10 13.66 11.90
CA ASP A 124 -4.96 15.10 11.69
C ASP A 124 -6.09 15.68 10.80
N HIS A 125 -6.64 14.85 9.90
CA HIS A 125 -7.69 15.25 8.95
C HIS A 125 -9.10 14.73 9.31
N GLY A 126 -9.28 14.19 10.51
CA GLY A 126 -10.62 13.81 11.01
C GLY A 126 -11.24 12.58 10.34
N PHE A 127 -10.43 11.70 9.74
CA PHE A 127 -10.92 10.42 9.23
C PHE A 127 -11.38 9.53 10.39
N CYS A 128 -12.41 8.74 10.16
CA CYS A 128 -12.97 7.91 11.23
C CYS A 128 -12.22 6.60 11.48
N ARG A 129 -11.43 6.13 10.50
CA ARG A 129 -10.62 4.92 10.59
C ARG A 129 -9.71 4.74 9.38
N VAL A 130 -8.72 3.86 9.54
CA VAL A 130 -7.93 3.26 8.47
C VAL A 130 -8.36 1.81 8.36
N THR A 131 -8.59 1.31 7.14
CA THR A 131 -8.94 -0.07 6.82
C THR A 131 -7.92 -0.69 5.89
N LEU A 132 -7.79 -2.01 5.92
CA LEU A 132 -6.97 -2.78 4.98
C LEU A 132 -7.52 -4.20 4.87
N GLU A 133 -7.14 -4.89 3.80
CA GLU A 133 -7.37 -6.32 3.64
C GLU A 133 -6.03 -7.06 3.71
N VAL A 134 -6.06 -8.28 4.25
CA VAL A 134 -4.87 -9.11 4.36
C VAL A 134 -5.23 -10.59 4.17
N ARG A 135 -4.45 -11.29 3.37
CA ARG A 135 -4.59 -12.75 3.22
C ARG A 135 -4.25 -13.44 4.54
N SER A 136 -5.01 -14.49 4.87
CA SER A 136 -4.85 -15.24 6.11
C SER A 136 -3.48 -15.93 6.24
N ASP A 137 -2.85 -16.26 5.11
CA ASP A 137 -1.54 -16.89 5.02
C ASP A 137 -0.37 -15.91 5.00
N ASN A 138 -0.62 -14.58 4.96
CA ASN A 138 0.42 -13.55 5.04
C ASN A 138 0.75 -13.23 6.51
N GLU A 139 1.45 -14.15 7.18
CA GLU A 139 1.78 -14.03 8.61
C GLU A 139 2.62 -12.79 8.92
N ILE A 140 3.51 -12.38 8.01
CA ILE A 140 4.39 -11.21 8.19
C ILE A 140 3.56 -9.93 8.24
N ALA A 141 2.66 -9.74 7.28
CA ALA A 141 1.80 -8.57 7.26
C ALA A 141 0.83 -8.56 8.45
N ARG A 142 0.22 -9.70 8.77
CA ARG A 142 -0.65 -9.86 9.95
C ARG A 142 0.07 -9.50 11.24
N GLY A 143 1.28 -10.00 11.46
CA GLY A 143 2.08 -9.65 12.64
C GLY A 143 2.39 -8.15 12.73
N LEU A 144 2.61 -7.47 11.60
CA LEU A 144 2.75 -6.02 11.55
C LEU A 144 1.44 -5.34 11.98
N TYR A 145 0.31 -5.71 11.37
CA TYR A 145 -0.99 -5.10 11.64
C TYR A 145 -1.46 -5.31 13.08
N ASP A 146 -1.32 -6.53 13.60
CA ASP A 146 -1.62 -6.84 15.01
C ASP A 146 -0.80 -5.98 15.97
N SER A 147 0.51 -5.83 15.71
CA SER A 147 1.40 -4.99 16.51
C SER A 147 1.06 -3.50 16.46
N MET A 148 0.33 -3.06 15.43
CA MET A 148 -0.20 -1.71 15.26
C MET A 148 -1.68 -1.61 15.68
N LYS A 149 -2.23 -2.66 16.30
CA LYS A 149 -3.59 -2.72 16.86
C LYS A 149 -4.70 -2.62 15.80
N PHE A 150 -4.43 -3.05 14.57
CA PHE A 150 -5.52 -3.33 13.64
C PHE A 150 -6.31 -4.53 14.16
N GLN A 151 -7.63 -4.43 14.12
CA GLN A 151 -8.52 -5.46 14.62
C GLN A 151 -9.44 -5.95 13.49
N PRO A 152 -9.86 -7.23 13.50
CA PRO A 152 -10.89 -7.70 12.58
C PRO A 152 -12.12 -6.79 12.63
N GLY A 153 -12.66 -6.46 11.46
CA GLY A 153 -13.88 -5.63 11.35
C GLY A 153 -15.16 -6.37 11.72
N THR A 154 -15.07 -7.64 12.16
CA THR A 154 -16.18 -8.53 12.48
C THR A 154 -16.11 -9.03 13.93
N PRO A 155 -17.25 -9.42 14.53
CA PRO A 155 -17.25 -10.10 15.83
C PRO A 155 -16.43 -11.40 15.83
N PRO A 156 -15.98 -11.87 17.00
CA PRO A 156 -15.29 -13.15 17.11
C PRO A 156 -16.11 -14.30 16.49
N GLY A 157 -15.45 -15.14 15.69
CA GLY A 157 -16.07 -16.29 15.01
C GLY A 157 -16.79 -15.96 13.69
N VAL A 158 -16.84 -14.70 13.29
CA VAL A 158 -17.39 -14.27 11.98
C VAL A 158 -16.24 -13.93 11.04
N THR A 159 -16.21 -14.57 9.87
CA THR A 159 -15.24 -14.28 8.81
C THR A 159 -15.88 -13.39 7.75
N MET A 160 -15.12 -12.40 7.27
CA MET A 160 -15.49 -11.61 6.11
C MET A 160 -14.75 -12.14 4.89
N GLU A 161 -15.46 -12.40 3.81
CA GLU A 161 -14.88 -12.87 2.55
C GLU A 161 -14.77 -11.70 1.58
N PHE A 162 -13.69 -11.64 0.84
CA PHE A 162 -13.51 -10.74 -0.27
C PHE A 162 -13.94 -11.43 -1.56
N LEU A 163 -15.04 -10.97 -2.17
CA LEU A 163 -15.61 -11.56 -3.38
C LEU A 163 -15.34 -10.63 -4.56
N THR A 164 -14.89 -11.22 -5.68
CA THR A 164 -14.62 -10.50 -6.92
C THR A 164 -15.49 -11.00 -8.07
N LYS A 165 -15.89 -10.09 -8.94
CA LYS A 165 -16.51 -10.40 -10.23
C LYS A 165 -15.73 -9.70 -11.32
N SER A 166 -15.08 -10.46 -12.18
CA SER A 166 -14.41 -9.88 -13.36
C SER A 166 -15.45 -9.28 -14.32
N ILE A 167 -15.16 -8.07 -14.79
CA ILE A 167 -15.94 -7.43 -15.85
C ILE A 167 -15.13 -7.63 -17.12
N SER A 168 -15.66 -8.43 -18.06
CA SER A 168 -15.11 -8.53 -19.41
C SER A 168 -15.33 -7.21 -20.13
N GLU A 169 -14.31 -6.73 -20.86
CA GLU A 169 -14.52 -5.67 -21.83
C GLU A 169 -15.59 -6.17 -22.83
N ALA A 170 -16.63 -5.34 -23.04
CA ALA A 170 -17.60 -5.65 -24.08
C ALA A 170 -16.84 -5.68 -25.41
N GLU A 171 -16.92 -6.80 -26.12
CA GLU A 171 -16.40 -6.90 -27.49
C GLU A 171 -17.05 -5.76 -28.32
N SER A 172 -16.19 -4.83 -28.75
CA SER A 172 -16.56 -3.64 -29.54
C SER A 172 -16.66 -4.02 -31.00
#